data_b6099d6dbd8920886f1d4b614e272137
#
_entry.id   b6099d6dbd8920886f1d4b614e272137
#
_cell.length_a   1.000
_cell.length_b   1.000
_cell.length_c   1.000
_cell.angle_alpha   90.00
_cell.angle_beta   90.00
_cell.angle_gamma   90.00
#
_symmetry.space_group_name_H-M   'P 1'
#
loop_
_entity.id
_entity.type
_entity.pdbx_description
1 polymer ?
#
loop_
_entity_poly.entity_id
_entity_poly.type
_entity_poly.pdbx_seq_one_letter_code
_entity_poly.pdbx_strand_id
1 'polypeptide(L)'
;MEPFVTMGLVLKETRYREADRILTILTPKLGVITAMAANSLRLKSKLFSACGLFCYSEFTLVPGRNMYTVREAEVQNIFHGVSSSIEGVSLAMYLTELAAALSPTGEEAARELRLVLNSLYMISEHRTDLRVIKAVFELRTMSECGFMPQIVCCRDCSTYDEGDAFYLDAQEGHLLCASCAAKAGKSCNLDKAALFALRHICLVEDKKIFAFKISVGSLAKLSAVAENYALTHLDKPLKSYAFLKSVLP
;
A
#
# COMPACT_ATOMS: atom_id res chain seq x y z
N MET A 1 24.21 -4.95 -22.42
CA MET A 1 23.99 -4.20 -21.18
C MET A 1 24.41 -5.10 -20.02
N GLU A 2 25.13 -4.57 -19.07
CA GLU A 2 25.65 -5.36 -17.94
C GLU A 2 24.56 -5.75 -16.96
N PRO A 3 24.60 -6.96 -16.38
CA PRO A 3 23.71 -7.36 -15.29
C PRO A 3 23.97 -6.52 -14.06
N PHE A 4 22.92 -6.29 -13.27
CA PHE A 4 23.03 -5.66 -11.96
C PHE A 4 22.17 -6.38 -10.92
N VAL A 5 22.51 -6.21 -9.64
CA VAL A 5 21.81 -6.83 -8.51
C VAL A 5 20.95 -5.79 -7.81
N THR A 6 19.73 -6.17 -7.45
CA THR A 6 18.81 -5.36 -6.68
C THR A 6 17.88 -6.21 -5.81
N MET A 7 17.55 -5.69 -4.65
CA MET A 7 16.43 -6.22 -3.87
C MET A 7 15.10 -5.84 -4.53
N GLY A 8 14.09 -6.68 -4.37
CA GLY A 8 12.75 -6.38 -4.89
C GLY A 8 11.66 -7.26 -4.31
N LEU A 9 10.45 -6.72 -4.25
CA LEU A 9 9.25 -7.43 -3.87
C LEU A 9 8.39 -7.68 -5.11
N VAL A 10 7.98 -8.93 -5.32
CA VAL A 10 7.05 -9.28 -6.39
C VAL A 10 5.63 -8.81 -6.01
N LEU A 11 5.18 -7.72 -6.62
CA LEU A 11 3.83 -7.16 -6.42
C LEU A 11 2.77 -7.89 -7.23
N LYS A 12 3.17 -8.41 -8.41
CA LYS A 12 2.28 -9.13 -9.33
C LYS A 12 3.06 -10.11 -10.15
N GLU A 13 2.47 -11.29 -10.40
CA GLU A 13 2.94 -12.26 -11.38
C GLU A 13 1.86 -12.52 -12.44
N THR A 14 2.27 -12.68 -13.67
CA THR A 14 1.39 -13.05 -14.78
C THR A 14 2.05 -14.19 -15.55
N ARG A 15 1.33 -15.29 -15.75
CA ARG A 15 1.82 -16.39 -16.57
C ARG A 15 2.03 -15.92 -18.01
N TYR A 16 3.17 -16.26 -18.57
CA TYR A 16 3.54 -15.95 -19.92
C TYR A 16 4.15 -17.20 -20.57
N ARG A 17 3.61 -17.60 -21.73
CA ARG A 17 3.92 -18.90 -22.37
C ARG A 17 3.67 -20.08 -21.42
N GLU A 18 4.32 -21.22 -21.65
CA GLU A 18 4.10 -22.45 -20.88
C GLU A 18 4.81 -22.45 -19.52
N ALA A 19 5.98 -21.83 -19.43
CA ALA A 19 6.87 -21.97 -18.27
C ALA A 19 7.37 -20.64 -17.70
N ASP A 20 7.02 -19.50 -18.29
CA ASP A 20 7.56 -18.19 -17.97
C ASP A 20 6.57 -17.35 -17.14
N ARG A 21 7.10 -16.38 -16.39
CA ARG A 21 6.31 -15.33 -15.74
C ARG A 21 6.78 -13.96 -16.21
N ILE A 22 5.82 -13.03 -16.30
CA ILE A 22 6.09 -11.59 -16.30
C ILE A 22 5.79 -11.10 -14.88
N LEU A 23 6.76 -10.43 -14.28
CA LEU A 23 6.71 -9.92 -12.91
C LEU A 23 6.62 -8.42 -12.91
N THR A 24 5.78 -7.87 -12.01
CA THR A 24 5.87 -6.48 -11.57
C THR A 24 6.60 -6.50 -10.23
N ILE A 25 7.75 -5.85 -10.15
CA ILE A 25 8.63 -5.88 -8.98
C ILE A 25 8.81 -4.45 -8.49
N LEU A 26 8.61 -4.22 -7.19
CA LEU A 26 8.97 -2.97 -6.52
C LEU A 26 10.39 -3.08 -5.99
N THR A 27 11.26 -2.20 -6.45
CA THR A 27 12.67 -2.13 -6.08
C THR A 27 13.00 -0.81 -5.39
N PRO A 28 14.03 -0.76 -4.52
CA PRO A 28 14.34 0.45 -3.76
C PRO A 28 14.90 1.59 -4.61
N LYS A 29 15.60 1.27 -5.72
CA LYS A 29 16.32 2.28 -6.54
C LYS A 29 15.67 2.60 -7.87
N LEU A 30 14.84 1.70 -8.40
CA LEU A 30 14.24 1.83 -9.72
C LEU A 30 12.71 1.91 -9.66
N GLY A 31 12.14 1.93 -8.44
CA GLY A 31 10.70 1.90 -8.26
C GLY A 31 10.07 0.63 -8.83
N VAL A 32 8.92 0.77 -9.45
CA VAL A 32 8.20 -0.34 -10.08
C VAL A 32 8.82 -0.67 -11.44
N ILE A 33 9.25 -1.91 -11.60
CA ILE A 33 9.80 -2.43 -12.84
C ILE A 33 9.02 -3.63 -13.34
N THR A 34 9.11 -3.90 -14.64
CA THR A 34 8.61 -5.15 -15.27
C THR A 34 9.80 -6.02 -15.65
N ALA A 35 9.74 -7.31 -15.27
CA ALA A 35 10.78 -8.27 -15.57
C ALA A 35 10.21 -9.61 -16.07
N MET A 36 10.85 -10.22 -17.05
CA MET A 36 10.55 -11.57 -17.52
C MET A 36 11.41 -12.58 -16.75
N ALA A 37 10.79 -13.59 -16.17
CA ALA A 37 11.42 -14.71 -15.49
C ALA A 37 11.18 -15.99 -16.29
N ALA A 38 12.14 -16.35 -17.15
CA ALA A 38 12.08 -17.52 -18.00
C ALA A 38 12.15 -18.81 -17.18
N ASN A 39 11.35 -19.82 -17.56
CA ASN A 39 11.24 -21.12 -16.89
C ASN A 39 10.89 -21.06 -15.39
N SER A 40 10.41 -19.93 -14.89
CA SER A 40 10.11 -19.72 -13.45
C SER A 40 8.90 -20.52 -12.95
N LEU A 41 8.06 -21.08 -13.84
CA LEU A 41 6.96 -21.98 -13.49
C LEU A 41 7.37 -23.44 -13.38
N ARG A 42 8.59 -23.82 -13.78
CA ARG A 42 9.06 -25.20 -13.63
C ARG A 42 9.45 -25.47 -12.19
N LEU A 43 8.94 -26.54 -11.57
CA LEU A 43 9.20 -26.91 -10.17
C LEU A 43 10.69 -27.06 -9.82
N LYS A 44 11.51 -27.49 -10.78
CA LYS A 44 12.98 -27.63 -10.61
C LYS A 44 13.73 -26.31 -10.87
N SER A 45 13.06 -25.22 -11.22
CA SER A 45 13.70 -23.94 -11.46
C SER A 45 14.08 -23.28 -10.15
N LYS A 46 15.30 -22.77 -10.05
CA LYS A 46 15.74 -21.93 -8.92
C LYS A 46 14.90 -20.64 -8.79
N LEU A 47 14.27 -20.22 -9.89
CA LEU A 47 13.40 -19.03 -9.91
C LEU A 47 11.97 -19.32 -9.43
N PHE A 48 11.60 -20.59 -9.20
CA PHE A 48 10.21 -20.94 -8.90
C PHE A 48 9.66 -20.21 -7.66
N SER A 49 10.37 -20.30 -6.56
CA SER A 49 9.99 -19.65 -5.30
C SER A 49 10.32 -18.15 -5.29
N ALA A 50 11.52 -17.77 -5.76
CA ALA A 50 11.99 -16.39 -5.69
C ALA A 50 11.18 -15.41 -6.56
N CYS A 51 10.51 -15.92 -7.60
CA CYS A 51 9.63 -15.14 -8.48
C CYS A 51 8.14 -15.29 -8.15
N GLY A 52 7.78 -15.85 -7.00
CA GLY A 52 6.40 -15.97 -6.55
C GLY A 52 5.82 -14.65 -6.04
N LEU A 53 4.49 -14.56 -6.05
CA LEU A 53 3.76 -13.41 -5.52
C LEU A 53 4.09 -13.18 -4.04
N PHE A 54 4.28 -11.92 -3.65
CA PHE A 54 4.70 -11.47 -2.30
C PHE A 54 6.09 -11.96 -1.87
N CYS A 55 6.88 -12.55 -2.76
CA CYS A 55 8.25 -12.93 -2.43
C CYS A 55 9.17 -11.71 -2.49
N TYR A 56 9.93 -11.50 -1.41
CA TYR A 56 11.00 -10.50 -1.35
C TYR A 56 12.32 -11.21 -1.61
N SER A 57 12.97 -10.85 -2.71
CA SER A 57 14.15 -11.54 -3.23
C SER A 57 15.25 -10.56 -3.64
N GLU A 58 16.47 -11.06 -3.69
CA GLU A 58 17.58 -10.43 -4.39
C GLU A 58 17.57 -10.93 -5.84
N PHE A 59 17.48 -10.01 -6.79
CA PHE A 59 17.39 -10.29 -8.22
C PHE A 59 18.67 -9.85 -8.94
N THR A 60 19.23 -10.72 -9.78
CA THR A 60 20.18 -10.34 -10.82
C THR A 60 19.38 -10.08 -12.10
N LEU A 61 19.34 -8.83 -12.52
CA LEU A 61 18.56 -8.35 -13.65
C LEU A 61 19.46 -7.95 -14.82
N VAL A 62 19.02 -8.31 -16.04
CA VAL A 62 19.63 -7.83 -17.29
C VAL A 62 18.66 -6.85 -17.94
N PRO A 63 19.08 -5.61 -18.23
CA PRO A 63 18.25 -4.66 -18.96
C PRO A 63 17.92 -5.16 -20.38
N GLY A 64 16.64 -5.10 -20.77
CA GLY A 64 16.15 -5.37 -22.10
C GLY A 64 15.58 -4.10 -22.75
N ARG A 65 15.03 -4.22 -23.94
CA ARG A 65 14.47 -3.07 -24.68
C ARG A 65 13.22 -2.50 -24.00
N ASN A 66 12.30 -3.36 -23.55
CA ASN A 66 11.01 -2.95 -22.98
C ASN A 66 10.82 -3.43 -21.54
N MET A 67 11.57 -4.39 -21.07
CA MET A 67 11.51 -4.95 -19.72
C MET A 67 12.86 -5.59 -19.36
N TYR A 68 13.07 -5.81 -18.10
CA TYR A 68 14.22 -6.55 -17.58
C TYR A 68 14.05 -8.05 -17.81
N THR A 69 15.17 -8.80 -17.75
CA THR A 69 15.17 -10.26 -17.68
C THR A 69 15.78 -10.70 -16.36
N VAL A 70 15.08 -11.54 -15.60
CA VAL A 70 15.62 -12.16 -14.40
C VAL A 70 16.60 -13.24 -14.81
N ARG A 71 17.88 -13.07 -14.48
CA ARG A 71 18.93 -14.06 -14.71
C ARG A 71 19.01 -15.01 -13.52
N GLU A 72 19.03 -14.45 -12.31
CA GLU A 72 19.11 -15.16 -11.04
C GLU A 72 18.19 -14.47 -10.02
N ALA A 73 17.68 -15.22 -9.06
CA ALA A 73 16.97 -14.67 -7.93
C ALA A 73 17.17 -15.57 -6.71
N GLU A 74 17.37 -14.93 -5.55
CA GLU A 74 17.52 -15.58 -4.25
C GLU A 74 16.49 -15.05 -3.26
N VAL A 75 15.74 -15.96 -2.63
CA VAL A 75 14.71 -15.61 -1.66
C VAL A 75 15.33 -15.02 -0.40
N GLN A 76 14.86 -13.86 0.00
CA GLN A 76 15.22 -13.23 1.28
C GLN A 76 14.09 -13.39 2.31
N ASN A 77 12.84 -13.28 1.87
CA ASN A 77 11.69 -13.49 2.74
C ASN A 77 10.44 -13.90 1.95
N ILE A 78 9.64 -14.77 2.56
CA ILE A 78 8.30 -15.16 2.10
C ILE A 78 7.34 -14.97 3.27
N PHE A 79 6.29 -14.20 3.07
CA PHE A 79 5.29 -13.91 4.10
C PHE A 79 4.23 -15.03 4.17
N HIS A 80 4.62 -16.21 4.66
CA HIS A 80 3.77 -17.42 4.67
C HIS A 80 2.42 -17.23 5.35
N GLY A 81 2.37 -16.45 6.44
CA GLY A 81 1.13 -16.18 7.16
C GLY A 81 0.09 -15.37 6.38
N VAL A 82 0.49 -14.68 5.31
CA VAL A 82 -0.47 -13.99 4.43
C VAL A 82 -1.48 -14.97 3.82
N SER A 83 -1.04 -16.18 3.50
CA SER A 83 -1.88 -17.22 2.86
C SER A 83 -2.75 -18.00 3.86
N SER A 84 -2.72 -17.68 5.16
CA SER A 84 -3.47 -18.40 6.19
C SER A 84 -4.96 -18.04 6.25
N SER A 85 -5.37 -16.90 5.66
CA SER A 85 -6.77 -16.48 5.57
C SER A 85 -7.07 -15.82 4.22
N ILE A 86 -8.33 -15.90 3.80
CA ILE A 86 -8.79 -15.29 2.55
C ILE A 86 -8.75 -13.75 2.65
N GLU A 87 -9.04 -13.21 3.83
CA GLU A 87 -8.97 -11.78 4.13
C GLU A 87 -7.53 -11.27 4.03
N GLY A 88 -6.56 -12.03 4.57
CA GLY A 88 -5.13 -11.72 4.52
C GLY A 88 -4.61 -11.67 3.10
N VAL A 89 -4.89 -12.70 2.29
CA VAL A 89 -4.52 -12.73 0.86
C VAL A 89 -5.16 -11.57 0.10
N SER A 90 -6.47 -11.36 0.30
CA SER A 90 -7.21 -10.29 -0.35
C SER A 90 -6.63 -8.92 -0.05
N LEU A 91 -6.34 -8.64 1.22
CA LEU A 91 -5.71 -7.40 1.63
C LEU A 91 -4.32 -7.25 1.01
N ALA A 92 -3.47 -8.27 1.06
CA ALA A 92 -2.14 -8.23 0.46
C ALA A 92 -2.19 -7.96 -1.05
N MET A 93 -3.13 -8.56 -1.78
CA MET A 93 -3.34 -8.27 -3.21
C MET A 93 -3.75 -6.82 -3.45
N TYR A 94 -4.63 -6.29 -2.61
CA TYR A 94 -5.04 -4.88 -2.69
C TYR A 94 -3.87 -3.93 -2.41
N LEU A 95 -3.12 -4.16 -1.33
CA LEU A 95 -1.96 -3.32 -0.98
C LEU A 95 -0.89 -3.32 -2.08
N THR A 96 -0.59 -4.48 -2.65
CA THR A 96 0.41 -4.60 -3.72
C THR A 96 -0.07 -4.00 -5.04
N GLU A 97 -1.36 -4.08 -5.36
CA GLU A 97 -1.94 -3.41 -6.53
C GLU A 97 -1.92 -1.88 -6.36
N LEU A 98 -2.27 -1.38 -5.17
CA LEU A 98 -2.20 0.04 -4.84
C LEU A 98 -0.75 0.56 -4.91
N ALA A 99 0.20 -0.18 -4.33
CA ALA A 99 1.62 0.15 -4.44
C ALA A 99 2.10 0.19 -5.90
N ALA A 100 1.70 -0.79 -6.72
CA ALA A 100 2.07 -0.82 -8.13
C ALA A 100 1.48 0.35 -8.93
N ALA A 101 0.32 0.89 -8.51
CA ALA A 101 -0.34 2.01 -9.18
C ALA A 101 0.27 3.37 -8.83
N LEU A 102 0.79 3.52 -7.60
CA LEU A 102 1.21 4.81 -7.06
C LEU A 102 2.73 4.97 -6.91
N SER A 103 3.48 3.87 -6.78
CA SER A 103 4.95 3.96 -6.65
C SER A 103 5.59 4.43 -7.95
N PRO A 104 6.67 5.21 -7.86
CA PRO A 104 7.35 5.75 -9.03
C PRO A 104 7.98 4.66 -9.90
N THR A 105 8.23 4.98 -11.16
CA THR A 105 8.95 4.13 -12.12
C THR A 105 10.21 4.85 -12.57
N GLY A 106 11.36 4.19 -12.44
CA GLY A 106 12.66 4.77 -12.80
C GLY A 106 13.27 5.69 -11.73
N GLU A 107 12.66 5.79 -10.56
CA GLU A 107 13.08 6.62 -9.44
C GLU A 107 13.16 5.82 -8.15
N GLU A 108 13.75 6.41 -7.09
CA GLU A 108 13.84 5.75 -5.78
C GLU A 108 12.47 5.54 -5.14
N ALA A 109 12.22 4.33 -4.64
CA ALA A 109 11.00 3.91 -3.96
C ALA A 109 11.29 3.07 -2.70
N ALA A 110 12.34 3.42 -1.97
CA ALA A 110 12.76 2.67 -0.79
C ALA A 110 11.75 2.79 0.38
N ARG A 111 11.02 3.91 0.47
CA ARG A 111 9.99 4.13 1.49
C ARG A 111 8.75 3.29 1.18
N GLU A 112 8.27 3.34 -0.06
CA GLU A 112 7.13 2.56 -0.55
C GLU A 112 7.38 1.06 -0.40
N LEU A 113 8.57 0.59 -0.79
CA LEU A 113 8.97 -0.81 -0.59
C LEU A 113 8.93 -1.20 0.90
N ARG A 114 9.48 -0.37 1.78
CA ARG A 114 9.47 -0.61 3.23
C ARG A 114 8.05 -0.65 3.78
N LEU A 115 7.17 0.24 3.35
CA LEU A 115 5.76 0.28 3.76
C LEU A 115 5.04 -1.01 3.38
N VAL A 116 5.20 -1.48 2.13
CA VAL A 116 4.59 -2.74 1.66
C VAL A 116 5.14 -3.92 2.45
N LEU A 117 6.46 -4.02 2.63
CA LEU A 117 7.09 -5.11 3.39
C LEU A 117 6.60 -5.16 4.83
N ASN A 118 6.54 -4.00 5.52
CA ASN A 118 6.01 -3.92 6.88
C ASN A 118 4.54 -4.33 6.96
N SER A 119 3.73 -3.91 5.99
CA SER A 119 2.30 -4.26 5.94
C SER A 119 2.09 -5.76 5.70
N LEU A 120 2.83 -6.38 4.78
CA LEU A 120 2.80 -7.82 4.56
C LEU A 120 3.27 -8.59 5.80
N TYR A 121 4.29 -8.10 6.49
CA TYR A 121 4.74 -8.66 7.75
C TYR A 121 3.64 -8.61 8.82
N MET A 122 2.96 -7.47 8.99
CA MET A 122 1.88 -7.33 9.96
C MET A 122 0.69 -8.25 9.65
N ILE A 123 0.35 -8.45 8.38
CA ILE A 123 -0.65 -9.43 7.94
C ILE A 123 -0.18 -10.85 8.30
N SER A 124 1.05 -11.20 7.93
CA SER A 124 1.62 -12.54 8.13
C SER A 124 1.70 -12.95 9.59
N GLU A 125 1.99 -12.01 10.49
CA GLU A 125 2.14 -12.26 11.91
C GLU A 125 0.83 -12.16 12.71
N HIS A 126 -0.28 -11.79 12.07
CA HIS A 126 -1.59 -11.61 12.70
C HIS A 126 -1.58 -10.70 13.95
N ARG A 127 -0.71 -9.69 13.97
CA ARG A 127 -0.47 -8.83 15.14
C ARG A 127 -1.45 -7.67 15.27
N THR A 128 -2.20 -7.37 14.23
CA THR A 128 -3.03 -6.18 14.14
C THR A 128 -4.27 -6.46 13.30
N ASP A 129 -5.38 -5.80 13.62
CA ASP A 129 -6.61 -5.82 12.81
C ASP A 129 -6.29 -5.42 11.35
N LEU A 130 -6.75 -6.22 10.38
CA LEU A 130 -6.51 -6.00 8.95
C LEU A 130 -7.03 -4.64 8.48
N ARG A 131 -8.10 -4.12 9.10
CA ARG A 131 -8.64 -2.78 8.78
C ARG A 131 -7.70 -1.67 9.22
N VAL A 132 -6.95 -1.86 10.33
CA VAL A 132 -5.89 -0.93 10.74
C VAL A 132 -4.77 -0.94 9.72
N ILE A 133 -4.32 -2.15 9.30
CA ILE A 133 -3.25 -2.27 8.30
C ILE A 133 -3.66 -1.58 6.99
N LYS A 134 -4.90 -1.81 6.54
CA LYS A 134 -5.47 -1.18 5.35
C LYS A 134 -5.44 0.35 5.44
N ALA A 135 -6.03 0.92 6.50
CA ALA A 135 -6.11 2.37 6.67
C ALA A 135 -4.73 3.03 6.78
N VAL A 136 -3.79 2.40 7.52
CA VAL A 136 -2.40 2.86 7.64
C VAL A 136 -1.73 2.86 6.27
N PHE A 137 -1.86 1.77 5.52
CA PHE A 137 -1.24 1.65 4.21
C PHE A 137 -1.78 2.69 3.22
N GLU A 138 -3.10 2.84 3.12
CA GLU A 138 -3.75 3.81 2.22
C GLU A 138 -3.28 5.24 2.51
N LEU A 139 -3.41 5.69 3.75
CA LEU A 139 -3.04 7.06 4.14
C LEU A 139 -1.54 7.32 4.00
N ARG A 140 -0.70 6.36 4.39
CA ARG A 140 0.75 6.52 4.30
C ARG A 140 1.22 6.54 2.85
N THR A 141 0.70 5.65 2.00
CA THR A 141 1.01 5.65 0.57
C THR A 141 0.61 6.97 -0.07
N MET A 142 -0.59 7.50 0.20
CA MET A 142 -1.01 8.81 -0.29
C MET A 142 -0.03 9.91 0.14
N SER A 143 0.37 9.91 1.42
CA SER A 143 1.29 10.91 1.95
C SER A 143 2.68 10.85 1.30
N GLU A 144 3.19 9.67 1.02
CA GLU A 144 4.52 9.45 0.43
C GLU A 144 4.55 9.70 -1.09
N CYS A 145 3.43 9.46 -1.77
CA CYS A 145 3.29 9.68 -3.21
C CYS A 145 2.86 11.11 -3.60
N GLY A 146 2.93 12.07 -2.68
CA GLY A 146 2.66 13.48 -2.96
C GLY A 146 1.20 13.92 -2.76
N PHE A 147 0.33 13.02 -2.30
CA PHE A 147 -1.08 13.30 -1.97
C PHE A 147 -1.28 13.46 -0.46
N MET A 148 -0.37 14.16 0.22
CA MET A 148 -0.48 14.42 1.65
C MET A 148 -1.66 15.34 1.95
N PRO A 149 -2.70 14.90 2.71
CA PRO A 149 -3.83 15.77 3.03
C PRO A 149 -3.43 16.88 4.02
N GLN A 150 -4.10 18.02 3.92
CA GLN A 150 -3.91 19.17 4.82
C GLN A 150 -4.74 18.93 6.09
N ILE A 151 -4.15 18.22 7.06
CA ILE A 151 -4.83 17.72 8.27
C ILE A 151 -4.40 18.42 9.56
N VAL A 152 -3.56 19.45 9.48
CA VAL A 152 -3.05 20.14 10.68
C VAL A 152 -4.16 20.93 11.36
N CYS A 153 -4.92 21.70 10.59
CA CYS A 153 -6.01 22.53 11.12
C CYS A 153 -7.16 22.64 10.11
N CYS A 154 -8.29 23.18 10.57
CA CYS A 154 -9.41 23.52 9.68
C CYS A 154 -8.96 24.56 8.64
N ARG A 155 -9.22 24.31 7.37
CA ARG A 155 -8.87 25.21 6.27
C ARG A 155 -9.49 26.61 6.44
N ASP A 156 -10.75 26.69 6.91
CA ASP A 156 -11.51 27.93 6.87
C ASP A 156 -11.31 28.79 8.13
N CYS A 157 -11.11 28.18 9.31
CA CYS A 157 -11.00 28.93 10.59
C CYS A 157 -9.70 28.65 11.35
N SER A 158 -8.80 27.83 10.80
CA SER A 158 -7.52 27.47 11.41
C SER A 158 -7.60 26.78 12.77
N THR A 159 -8.79 26.34 13.22
CA THR A 159 -8.97 25.56 14.44
C THR A 159 -8.23 24.22 14.34
N TYR A 160 -7.43 23.89 15.37
CA TYR A 160 -6.60 22.67 15.38
C TYR A 160 -7.36 21.43 15.84
N ASP A 161 -7.97 21.45 17.02
CA ASP A 161 -8.60 20.29 17.66
C ASP A 161 -9.88 20.61 18.46
N GLU A 162 -10.45 21.79 18.28
CA GLU A 162 -11.69 22.18 18.94
C GLU A 162 -12.88 21.41 18.35
N GLY A 163 -13.60 20.71 19.24
CA GLY A 163 -14.76 19.89 18.88
C GLY A 163 -14.44 18.41 18.74
N ASP A 164 -15.51 17.63 18.59
CA ASP A 164 -15.46 16.16 18.60
C ASP A 164 -15.62 15.52 17.22
N ALA A 165 -15.88 16.34 16.19
CA ALA A 165 -16.15 15.88 14.84
C ALA A 165 -15.52 16.76 13.77
N PHE A 166 -15.05 16.13 12.69
CA PHE A 166 -14.34 16.78 11.59
C PHE A 166 -14.78 16.18 10.25
N TYR A 167 -14.56 16.94 9.20
CA TYR A 167 -14.77 16.50 7.83
C TYR A 167 -13.46 16.57 7.05
N LEU A 168 -13.00 15.44 6.52
CA LEU A 168 -11.93 15.41 5.51
C LEU A 168 -12.58 15.35 4.13
N ASP A 169 -12.31 16.36 3.31
CA ASP A 169 -12.68 16.36 1.91
C ASP A 169 -11.72 15.47 1.13
N ALA A 170 -12.23 14.40 0.54
CA ALA A 170 -11.38 13.44 -0.16
C ALA A 170 -10.87 14.00 -1.49
N GLN A 171 -11.59 14.90 -2.13
CA GLN A 171 -11.23 15.49 -3.41
C GLN A 171 -10.17 16.58 -3.26
N GLU A 172 -10.42 17.51 -2.32
CA GLU A 172 -9.57 18.68 -2.10
C GLU A 172 -8.44 18.42 -1.09
N GLY A 173 -8.50 17.32 -0.35
CA GLY A 173 -7.48 16.92 0.62
C GLY A 173 -7.38 17.85 1.83
N HIS A 174 -8.44 18.59 2.21
CA HIS A 174 -8.41 19.50 3.34
C HIS A 174 -9.38 19.12 4.45
N LEU A 175 -9.06 19.57 5.68
CA LEU A 175 -9.85 19.34 6.88
C LEU A 175 -10.76 20.54 7.18
N LEU A 176 -12.02 20.26 7.57
CA LEU A 176 -12.95 21.23 8.15
C LEU A 176 -13.34 20.80 9.56
N CYS A 177 -13.47 21.77 10.48
CA CYS A 177 -14.12 21.53 11.78
C CYS A 177 -15.64 21.39 11.59
N ALA A 178 -16.36 20.92 12.61
CA ALA A 178 -17.79 20.67 12.53
C ALA A 178 -18.61 21.90 12.11
N SER A 179 -18.27 23.08 12.65
CA SER A 179 -18.97 24.33 12.32
C SER A 179 -18.74 24.77 10.85
N CYS A 180 -17.53 24.65 10.34
CA CYS A 180 -17.20 24.99 8.94
C CYS A 180 -17.77 23.95 7.97
N ALA A 181 -17.74 22.66 8.33
CA ALA A 181 -18.38 21.62 7.56
C ALA A 181 -19.89 21.84 7.43
N ALA A 182 -20.57 22.16 8.53
CA ALA A 182 -21.99 22.48 8.53
C ALA A 182 -22.33 23.69 7.64
N LYS A 183 -21.53 24.76 7.69
CA LYS A 183 -21.68 25.93 6.80
C LYS A 183 -21.51 25.57 5.33
N ALA A 184 -20.64 24.61 5.03
CA ALA A 184 -20.41 24.09 3.69
C ALA A 184 -21.44 23.00 3.25
N GLY A 185 -22.46 22.69 4.09
CA GLY A 185 -23.44 21.63 3.83
C GLY A 185 -22.86 20.23 3.86
N LYS A 186 -21.74 20.02 4.56
CA LYS A 186 -21.04 18.73 4.66
C LYS A 186 -21.29 18.10 6.04
N SER A 187 -21.39 16.77 6.08
CA SER A 187 -21.48 16.01 7.33
C SER A 187 -20.10 15.51 7.75
N CYS A 188 -19.76 15.64 9.04
CA CYS A 188 -18.48 15.15 9.57
C CYS A 188 -18.34 13.63 9.36
N ASN A 189 -17.17 13.21 8.90
CA ASN A 189 -16.82 11.82 8.61
C ASN A 189 -15.71 11.27 9.51
N LEU A 190 -15.13 12.08 10.37
CA LEU A 190 -14.14 11.72 11.40
C LEU A 190 -14.62 12.18 12.78
N ASP A 191 -14.39 11.37 13.80
CA ASP A 191 -14.38 11.81 15.18
C ASP A 191 -12.95 12.20 15.60
N LYS A 192 -12.81 12.76 16.80
CA LYS A 192 -11.52 13.23 17.32
C LYS A 192 -10.46 12.11 17.36
N ALA A 193 -10.83 10.89 17.75
CA ALA A 193 -9.89 9.76 17.81
C ALA A 193 -9.44 9.34 16.42
N ALA A 194 -10.34 9.30 15.44
CA ALA A 194 -10.01 9.00 14.04
C ALA A 194 -9.12 10.09 13.44
N LEU A 195 -9.36 11.38 13.73
CA LEU A 195 -8.49 12.47 13.30
C LEU A 195 -7.07 12.35 13.88
N PHE A 196 -6.95 12.04 15.18
CA PHE A 196 -5.63 11.84 15.78
C PHE A 196 -4.89 10.67 15.19
N ALA A 197 -5.59 9.55 14.93
CA ALA A 197 -5.00 8.39 14.25
C ALA A 197 -4.55 8.74 12.81
N LEU A 198 -5.35 9.48 12.06
CA LEU A 198 -5.01 9.96 10.72
C LEU A 198 -3.75 10.84 10.75
N ARG A 199 -3.68 11.82 11.67
CA ARG A 199 -2.49 12.65 11.87
C ARG A 199 -1.27 11.82 12.25
N HIS A 200 -1.44 10.86 13.18
CA HIS A 200 -0.37 9.94 13.57
C HIS A 200 0.18 9.18 12.35
N ILE A 201 -0.68 8.55 11.57
CA ILE A 201 -0.29 7.77 10.39
C ILE A 201 0.49 8.61 9.37
N CYS A 202 0.01 9.82 9.11
CA CYS A 202 0.62 10.68 8.08
C CYS A 202 1.92 11.35 8.53
N LEU A 203 2.08 11.66 9.83
CA LEU A 203 3.15 12.55 10.31
C LEU A 203 4.24 11.84 11.13
N VAL A 204 3.98 10.63 11.65
CA VAL A 204 4.94 9.92 12.50
C VAL A 204 6.05 9.26 11.68
N GLU A 205 7.16 8.95 12.34
CA GLU A 205 8.24 8.14 11.75
C GLU A 205 7.77 6.73 11.36
N ASP A 206 8.31 6.17 10.28
CA ASP A 206 7.93 4.86 9.71
C ASP A 206 7.88 3.71 10.72
N LYS A 207 8.79 3.71 11.72
CA LYS A 207 8.87 2.67 12.77
C LYS A 207 7.67 2.66 13.71
N LYS A 208 6.90 3.74 13.76
CA LYS A 208 5.80 3.94 14.72
C LYS A 208 4.42 4.03 14.06
N ILE A 209 4.29 3.87 12.74
CA ILE A 209 3.04 4.07 12.02
C ILE A 209 1.89 3.16 12.50
N PHE A 210 2.20 1.98 13.03
CA PHE A 210 1.24 1.05 13.63
C PHE A 210 1.11 1.18 15.15
N ALA A 211 1.87 2.10 15.80
CA ALA A 211 1.95 2.22 17.24
C ALA A 211 0.88 3.15 17.81
N PHE A 212 -0.40 2.88 17.56
CA PHE A 212 -1.53 3.61 18.14
C PHE A 212 -2.67 2.65 18.50
N LYS A 213 -3.58 3.13 19.36
CA LYS A 213 -4.80 2.41 19.73
C LYS A 213 -6.02 3.21 19.29
N ILE A 214 -7.01 2.53 18.75
CA ILE A 214 -8.23 3.13 18.26
C ILE A 214 -9.42 2.23 18.59
N SER A 215 -10.56 2.83 18.93
CA SER A 215 -11.81 2.09 19.14
C SER A 215 -12.37 1.55 17.83
N VAL A 216 -13.18 0.50 17.89
CA VAL A 216 -13.81 -0.10 16.70
C VAL A 216 -14.65 0.94 15.92
N GLY A 217 -15.39 1.81 16.64
CA GLY A 217 -16.21 2.84 16.00
C GLY A 217 -15.38 3.91 15.29
N SER A 218 -14.31 4.38 15.92
CA SER A 218 -13.38 5.37 15.30
C SER A 218 -12.57 4.74 14.15
N LEU A 219 -12.20 3.45 14.27
CA LEU A 219 -11.54 2.72 13.19
C LEU A 219 -12.42 2.60 11.95
N ALA A 220 -13.73 2.34 12.11
CA ALA A 220 -14.65 2.29 10.99
C ALA A 220 -14.70 3.62 10.22
N LYS A 221 -14.72 4.76 10.93
CA LYS A 221 -14.66 6.09 10.33
C LYS A 221 -13.32 6.35 9.63
N LEU A 222 -12.21 6.04 10.31
CA LEU A 222 -10.86 6.18 9.75
C LEU A 222 -10.70 5.34 8.47
N SER A 223 -11.11 4.07 8.51
CA SER A 223 -11.01 3.17 7.36
C SER A 223 -11.85 3.64 6.17
N ALA A 224 -13.08 4.12 6.41
CA ALA A 224 -13.93 4.67 5.36
C ALA A 224 -13.33 5.93 4.73
N VAL A 225 -12.76 6.81 5.53
CA VAL A 225 -12.10 8.03 5.04
C VAL A 225 -10.81 7.72 4.29
N ALA A 226 -9.98 6.83 4.81
CA ALA A 226 -8.74 6.39 4.16
C ALA A 226 -8.99 5.76 2.79
N GLU A 227 -9.95 4.85 2.73
CA GLU A 227 -10.39 4.18 1.50
C GLU A 227 -10.91 5.20 0.47
N ASN A 228 -11.84 6.06 0.87
CA ASN A 228 -12.39 7.08 -0.02
C ASN A 228 -11.30 8.02 -0.54
N TYR A 229 -10.38 8.44 0.34
CA TYR A 229 -9.26 9.30 -0.03
C TYR A 229 -8.34 8.62 -1.06
N ALA A 230 -7.91 7.39 -0.79
CA ALA A 230 -7.04 6.65 -1.69
C ALA A 230 -7.69 6.41 -3.07
N LEU A 231 -8.96 5.97 -3.08
CA LEU A 231 -9.66 5.67 -4.33
C LEU A 231 -9.96 6.92 -5.17
N THR A 232 -10.16 8.08 -4.53
CA THR A 232 -10.42 9.36 -5.24
C THR A 232 -9.22 9.84 -6.04
N HIS A 233 -7.99 9.51 -5.61
CA HIS A 233 -6.75 9.95 -6.27
C HIS A 233 -6.16 8.92 -7.23
N LEU A 234 -6.86 7.84 -7.51
CA LEU A 234 -6.41 6.84 -8.48
C LEU A 234 -6.97 7.12 -9.87
N ASP A 235 -6.10 7.08 -10.87
CA ASP A 235 -6.49 7.21 -12.28
C ASP A 235 -7.36 6.06 -12.77
N LYS A 236 -7.21 4.87 -12.18
CA LYS A 236 -7.91 3.65 -12.58
C LYS A 236 -8.38 2.85 -11.37
N PRO A 237 -9.56 2.20 -11.45
CA PRO A 237 -10.02 1.34 -10.38
C PRO A 237 -9.10 0.13 -10.19
N LEU A 238 -8.88 -0.25 -8.92
CA LEU A 238 -8.13 -1.45 -8.55
C LEU A 238 -9.00 -2.71 -8.73
N LYS A 239 -8.46 -3.72 -9.40
CA LYS A 239 -9.18 -4.98 -9.68
C LYS A 239 -9.42 -5.81 -8.42
N SER A 240 -8.49 -5.76 -7.46
CA SER A 240 -8.56 -6.47 -6.19
C SER A 240 -9.58 -5.85 -5.22
N TYR A 241 -9.97 -4.57 -5.42
CA TYR A 241 -10.81 -3.84 -4.48
C TYR A 241 -12.19 -4.48 -4.27
N ALA A 242 -12.88 -4.85 -5.36
CA ALA A 242 -14.22 -5.43 -5.25
C ALA A 242 -14.24 -6.74 -4.46
N PHE A 243 -13.22 -7.59 -4.65
CA PHE A 243 -13.08 -8.81 -3.89
C PHE A 243 -12.72 -8.54 -2.43
N LEU A 244 -11.79 -7.61 -2.16
CA LEU A 244 -11.47 -7.22 -0.78
C LEU A 244 -12.72 -6.77 -0.02
N LYS A 245 -13.58 -5.93 -0.62
CA LYS A 245 -14.83 -5.45 0.01
C LYS A 245 -15.82 -6.58 0.31
N SER A 246 -15.77 -7.69 -0.40
CA SER A 246 -16.65 -8.84 -0.14
C SER A 246 -16.20 -9.70 1.04
N VAL A 247 -14.92 -9.66 1.42
CA VAL A 247 -14.34 -10.51 2.48
C VAL A 247 -13.87 -9.70 3.70
N LEU A 248 -13.58 -8.42 3.54
CA LEU A 248 -13.19 -7.48 4.61
C LEU A 248 -14.02 -6.19 4.47
N PRO A 249 -15.28 -6.21 4.94
CA PRO A 249 -16.23 -5.10 4.80
C PRO A 249 -15.87 -3.86 5.65
#